data_5dfa8ca05d2f4861805daba122f1e993
#
_entry.id   5dfa8ca05d2f4861805daba122f1e993
#
_cell.length_a   1.000
_cell.length_b   1.000
_cell.length_c   1.000
_cell.angle_alpha   90.00
_cell.angle_beta   90.00
_cell.angle_gamma   90.00
#
_symmetry.space_group_name_H-M   'P 1'
#
loop_
_entity.id
_entity.type
_entity.pdbx_description
1 polymer ?
#
loop_
_entity_poly.entity_id
_entity_poly.type
_entity_poly.pdbx_seq_one_letter_code
_entity_poly.pdbx_strand_id
1 'polypeptide(L)'
;MSLIKRILWYFKPLKTTVANISITAPSRKLAGKRVIVTGGTRGLGYYIAKRFAAEGGEVLITGRDETKTAIVAKEIGCKYLCLDVTHLESFKGFFSIARKELGGQIDILVNNAGISLHEGNMMNVTVEGFSSQIMTNLTGPYFLAQEFLRQYENQIEK
;
A
#
# COMPACT_ATOMS: atom_id res chain seq x y z
N MET A 1 -22.24 -17.73 42.37
CA MET A 1 -21.89 -18.50 41.17
C MET A 1 -20.74 -19.43 41.55
N SER A 2 -20.89 -20.76 41.44
CA SER A 2 -19.88 -21.72 41.95
C SER A 2 -18.57 -21.59 41.19
N LEU A 3 -17.45 -21.88 41.87
CA LEU A 3 -16.10 -21.82 41.30
C LEU A 3 -16.00 -22.64 39.98
N ILE A 4 -16.70 -23.73 39.86
CA ILE A 4 -16.79 -24.60 38.67
C ILE A 4 -17.39 -23.84 37.49
N LYS A 5 -18.42 -23.01 37.68
CA LYS A 5 -19.01 -22.21 36.59
C LYS A 5 -18.07 -21.10 36.08
N ARG A 6 -17.19 -20.55 36.94
CA ARG A 6 -16.14 -19.59 36.54
C ARG A 6 -15.04 -20.27 35.71
N ILE A 7 -14.63 -21.48 36.10
CA ILE A 7 -13.63 -22.26 35.35
C ILE A 7 -14.17 -22.66 33.97
N LEU A 8 -15.41 -23.17 33.89
CA LEU A 8 -16.05 -23.54 32.63
C LEU A 8 -16.27 -22.34 31.69
N TRP A 9 -16.39 -21.12 32.23
CA TRP A 9 -16.50 -19.91 31.39
C TRP A 9 -15.19 -19.59 30.66
N TYR A 10 -14.03 -19.91 31.26
CA TYR A 10 -12.70 -19.75 30.65
C TYR A 10 -12.46 -20.72 29.48
N PHE A 11 -13.13 -21.86 29.46
CA PHE A 11 -13.02 -22.89 28.43
C PHE A 11 -14.16 -22.84 27.40
N LYS A 12 -14.94 -21.77 27.36
CA LYS A 12 -15.89 -21.61 26.26
C LYS A 12 -15.13 -21.56 24.92
N PRO A 13 -15.46 -22.44 23.96
CA PRO A 13 -14.84 -22.39 22.66
C PRO A 13 -15.09 -21.01 22.07
N LEU A 14 -14.03 -20.36 21.59
CA LEU A 14 -14.12 -19.14 20.82
C LEU A 14 -15.11 -19.38 19.67
N LYS A 15 -16.14 -18.56 19.57
CA LYS A 15 -17.05 -18.61 18.40
C LYS A 15 -16.21 -18.29 17.17
N THR A 16 -15.85 -19.34 16.43
CA THR A 16 -15.17 -19.16 15.14
C THR A 16 -16.22 -18.68 14.15
N THR A 17 -16.17 -17.42 13.78
CA THR A 17 -16.96 -16.92 12.67
C THR A 17 -16.23 -17.31 11.40
N VAL A 18 -16.74 -18.32 10.69
CA VAL A 18 -16.24 -18.67 9.36
C VAL A 18 -16.84 -17.65 8.40
N ALA A 19 -16.02 -16.72 7.92
CA ALA A 19 -16.40 -15.86 6.82
C ALA A 19 -16.28 -16.67 5.52
N ASN A 20 -17.40 -17.00 4.90
CA ASN A 20 -17.41 -17.53 3.53
C ASN A 20 -17.09 -16.39 2.56
N ILE A 21 -15.81 -16.24 2.21
CA ILE A 21 -15.40 -15.30 1.18
C ILE A 21 -15.60 -15.99 -0.17
N SER A 22 -16.70 -15.70 -0.84
CA SER A 22 -16.86 -16.06 -2.24
C SER A 22 -15.98 -15.13 -3.08
N ILE A 23 -14.95 -15.69 -3.72
CA ILE A 23 -14.18 -14.95 -4.73
C ILE A 23 -15.07 -14.92 -5.98
N THR A 24 -15.82 -13.82 -6.14
CA THR A 24 -16.52 -13.54 -7.39
C THR A 24 -15.49 -13.26 -8.49
N ALA A 25 -15.81 -13.66 -9.72
CA ALA A 25 -15.00 -13.33 -10.90
C ALA A 25 -14.70 -11.82 -10.95
N PRO A 26 -13.55 -11.38 -11.52
CA PRO A 26 -13.22 -9.97 -11.64
C PRO A 26 -14.37 -9.19 -12.26
N SER A 27 -14.87 -8.19 -11.56
CA SER A 27 -16.07 -7.42 -11.97
C SER A 27 -15.73 -6.19 -12.79
N ARG A 28 -14.43 -5.97 -13.09
CA ARG A 28 -13.88 -4.78 -13.76
C ARG A 28 -14.29 -3.45 -13.08
N LYS A 29 -14.42 -3.46 -11.76
CA LYS A 29 -14.80 -2.28 -10.95
C LYS A 29 -13.81 -1.12 -11.07
N LEU A 30 -12.58 -1.40 -11.48
CA LEU A 30 -11.52 -0.41 -11.65
C LEU A 30 -11.20 -0.11 -13.12
N ALA A 31 -12.07 -0.52 -14.06
CA ALA A 31 -11.87 -0.22 -15.48
C ALA A 31 -11.71 1.29 -15.70
N GLY A 32 -10.63 1.69 -16.36
CA GLY A 32 -10.28 3.09 -16.62
C GLY A 32 -9.75 3.86 -15.41
N LYS A 33 -9.57 3.21 -14.24
CA LYS A 33 -8.93 3.84 -13.07
C LYS A 33 -7.43 3.66 -13.09
N ARG A 34 -6.71 4.75 -12.86
CA ARG A 34 -5.25 4.82 -12.77
C ARG A 34 -4.82 4.74 -11.32
N VAL A 35 -4.03 3.72 -11.02
CA VAL A 35 -3.71 3.35 -9.64
C VAL A 35 -2.22 3.33 -9.42
N ILE A 36 -1.76 3.92 -8.34
CA ILE A 36 -0.38 3.75 -7.84
C ILE A 36 -0.43 2.92 -6.55
N VAL A 37 0.43 1.89 -6.46
CA VAL A 37 0.62 1.09 -5.25
C VAL A 37 2.08 1.19 -4.82
N THR A 38 2.36 1.86 -3.70
CA THR A 38 3.72 1.93 -3.17
C THR A 38 4.10 0.64 -2.46
N GLY A 39 5.37 0.21 -2.63
CA GLY A 39 5.84 -1.05 -2.06
C GLY A 39 5.14 -2.27 -2.66
N GLY A 40 4.84 -2.22 -3.97
CA GLY A 40 4.10 -3.27 -4.69
C GLY A 40 4.90 -4.53 -5.03
N THR A 41 6.16 -4.63 -4.60
CA THR A 41 7.07 -5.73 -5.02
C THR A 41 6.96 -7.00 -4.18
N ARG A 42 6.21 -6.99 -3.07
CA ARG A 42 6.02 -8.16 -2.18
C ARG A 42 4.83 -7.97 -1.24
N GLY A 43 4.48 -9.06 -0.56
CA GLY A 43 3.50 -9.04 0.52
C GLY A 43 2.14 -8.45 0.10
N LEU A 44 1.56 -7.63 0.96
CA LEU A 44 0.23 -7.06 0.74
C LEU A 44 0.17 -6.19 -0.52
N GLY A 45 1.19 -5.33 -0.74
CA GLY A 45 1.25 -4.45 -1.92
C GLY A 45 1.20 -5.21 -3.25
N TYR A 46 1.90 -6.34 -3.34
CA TYR A 46 1.85 -7.22 -4.52
C TYR A 46 0.41 -7.73 -4.77
N TYR A 47 -0.26 -8.25 -3.75
CA TYR A 47 -1.61 -8.79 -3.90
C TYR A 47 -2.65 -7.70 -4.19
N ILE A 48 -2.49 -6.50 -3.61
CA ILE A 48 -3.34 -5.34 -3.94
C ILE A 48 -3.17 -4.98 -5.41
N ALA A 49 -1.94 -4.82 -5.88
CA ALA A 49 -1.65 -4.47 -7.27
C ALA A 49 -2.20 -5.51 -8.24
N LYS A 50 -1.96 -6.79 -7.96
CA LYS A 50 -2.48 -7.91 -8.76
C LYS A 50 -4.01 -7.94 -8.81
N ARG A 51 -4.67 -7.71 -7.67
CA ARG A 51 -6.12 -7.64 -7.62
C ARG A 51 -6.66 -6.44 -8.39
N PHE A 52 -6.03 -5.27 -8.26
CA PHE A 52 -6.46 -4.06 -8.96
C PHE A 52 -6.29 -4.18 -10.47
N ALA A 53 -5.22 -4.78 -10.94
CA ALA A 53 -5.03 -5.10 -12.35
C ALA A 53 -6.11 -6.08 -12.86
N ALA A 54 -6.42 -7.14 -12.10
CA ALA A 54 -7.48 -8.08 -12.44
C ALA A 54 -8.87 -7.44 -12.50
N GLU A 55 -9.13 -6.38 -11.72
CA GLU A 55 -10.37 -5.59 -11.78
C GLU A 55 -10.38 -4.53 -12.91
N GLY A 56 -9.36 -4.55 -13.79
CA GLY A 56 -9.28 -3.70 -14.97
C GLY A 56 -8.67 -2.33 -14.71
N GLY A 57 -8.03 -2.11 -13.58
CA GLY A 57 -7.28 -0.89 -13.28
C GLY A 57 -5.96 -0.81 -14.05
N GLU A 58 -5.59 0.40 -14.46
CA GLU A 58 -4.26 0.71 -14.98
C GLU A 58 -3.31 0.93 -13.80
N VAL A 59 -2.59 -0.13 -13.41
CA VAL A 59 -1.79 -0.14 -12.19
C VAL A 59 -0.34 0.21 -12.47
N LEU A 60 0.26 1.00 -11.58
CA LEU A 60 1.69 1.27 -11.51
C LEU A 60 2.15 0.92 -10.08
N ILE A 61 3.12 0.02 -9.99
CA ILE A 61 3.76 -0.31 -8.71
C ILE A 61 5.04 0.45 -8.50
N THR A 62 5.41 0.70 -7.24
CA THR A 62 6.74 1.23 -6.92
C THR A 62 7.51 0.35 -5.96
N GLY A 63 8.82 0.45 -6.04
CA GLY A 63 9.79 -0.15 -5.14
C GLY A 63 11.12 0.60 -5.22
N ARG A 64 12.04 0.33 -4.28
CA ARG A 64 13.37 0.96 -4.25
C ARG A 64 14.39 0.27 -5.15
N ASP A 65 14.19 -0.99 -5.44
CA ASP A 65 15.02 -1.82 -6.31
C ASP A 65 14.35 -1.88 -7.69
N GLU A 66 14.94 -1.22 -8.66
CA GLU A 66 14.40 -1.10 -10.01
C GLU A 66 14.26 -2.47 -10.68
N THR A 67 15.31 -3.29 -10.63
CA THR A 67 15.32 -4.62 -11.26
C THR A 67 14.22 -5.51 -10.70
N LYS A 68 14.11 -5.58 -9.39
CA LYS A 68 13.05 -6.36 -8.72
C LYS A 68 11.67 -5.82 -9.03
N THR A 69 11.52 -4.49 -9.07
CA THR A 69 10.22 -3.86 -9.34
C THR A 69 9.78 -4.14 -10.78
N ALA A 70 10.70 -4.08 -11.74
CA ALA A 70 10.43 -4.41 -13.14
C ALA A 70 9.99 -5.88 -13.32
N ILE A 71 10.66 -6.82 -12.66
CA ILE A 71 10.32 -8.25 -12.73
C ILE A 71 8.89 -8.48 -12.22
N VAL A 72 8.57 -7.91 -11.05
CA VAL A 72 7.25 -8.07 -10.44
C VAL A 72 6.15 -7.38 -11.24
N ALA A 73 6.42 -6.20 -11.79
CA ALA A 73 5.48 -5.51 -12.66
C ALA A 73 5.14 -6.33 -13.92
N LYS A 74 6.15 -6.96 -14.52
CA LYS A 74 5.96 -7.87 -15.65
C LYS A 74 5.10 -9.09 -15.27
N GLU A 75 5.32 -9.66 -14.09
CA GLU A 75 4.52 -10.79 -13.57
C GLU A 75 3.04 -10.41 -13.38
N ILE A 76 2.78 -9.21 -12.82
CA ILE A 76 1.42 -8.71 -12.60
C ILE A 76 0.76 -8.26 -13.93
N GLY A 77 1.55 -7.86 -14.93
CA GLY A 77 1.07 -7.22 -16.15
C GLY A 77 0.76 -5.73 -15.93
N CYS A 78 1.57 -5.02 -15.13
CA CYS A 78 1.37 -3.62 -14.80
C CYS A 78 2.62 -2.77 -15.07
N LYS A 79 2.53 -1.46 -14.90
CA LYS A 79 3.65 -0.53 -15.01
C LYS A 79 4.43 -0.42 -13.69
N TYR A 80 5.63 0.15 -13.77
CA TYR A 80 6.44 0.39 -12.59
C TYR A 80 7.25 1.68 -12.69
N LEU A 81 7.62 2.22 -11.54
CA LEU A 81 8.63 3.25 -11.37
C LEU A 81 9.43 2.97 -10.09
N CYS A 82 10.69 3.39 -10.08
CA CYS A 82 11.49 3.39 -8.86
C CYS A 82 11.05 4.57 -7.98
N LEU A 83 10.81 4.30 -6.68
CA LEU A 83 10.49 5.33 -5.70
C LEU A 83 10.95 4.89 -4.32
N ASP A 84 11.73 5.75 -3.67
CA ASP A 84 11.95 5.71 -2.24
C ASP A 84 11.05 6.76 -1.58
N VAL A 85 10.12 6.31 -0.75
CA VAL A 85 9.15 7.19 -0.06
C VAL A 85 9.78 8.08 1.02
N THR A 86 11.07 7.92 1.30
CA THR A 86 11.81 8.80 2.21
C THR A 86 12.41 10.04 1.52
N HIS A 87 12.46 10.06 0.19
CA HIS A 87 12.99 11.17 -0.61
C HIS A 87 11.86 12.09 -1.07
N LEU A 88 11.38 12.97 -0.17
CA LEU A 88 10.20 13.81 -0.37
C LEU A 88 10.32 14.74 -1.58
N GLU A 89 11.53 15.24 -1.86
CA GLU A 89 11.84 16.11 -2.99
C GLU A 89 11.61 15.46 -4.35
N SER A 90 11.62 14.13 -4.41
CA SER A 90 11.41 13.37 -5.66
C SER A 90 9.93 13.29 -6.08
N PHE A 91 8.99 13.54 -5.19
CA PHE A 91 7.57 13.24 -5.41
C PHE A 91 6.94 14.00 -6.57
N LYS A 92 7.26 15.29 -6.72
CA LYS A 92 6.76 16.11 -7.83
C LYS A 92 7.18 15.53 -9.19
N GLY A 93 8.45 15.17 -9.32
CA GLY A 93 8.99 14.52 -10.52
C GLY A 93 8.36 13.16 -10.75
N PHE A 94 8.25 12.36 -9.71
CA PHE A 94 7.62 11.05 -9.74
C PHE A 94 6.18 11.11 -10.27
N PHE A 95 5.32 12.00 -9.74
CA PHE A 95 3.94 12.12 -10.23
C PHE A 95 3.86 12.64 -11.65
N SER A 96 4.77 13.51 -12.08
CA SER A 96 4.85 13.95 -13.48
C SER A 96 5.07 12.77 -14.43
N ILE A 97 6.02 11.90 -14.09
CA ILE A 97 6.33 10.68 -14.88
C ILE A 97 5.18 9.69 -14.79
N ALA A 98 4.64 9.43 -13.59
CA ALA A 98 3.56 8.47 -13.38
C ALA A 98 2.29 8.83 -14.17
N ARG A 99 1.93 10.13 -14.23
CA ARG A 99 0.81 10.60 -15.06
C ARG A 99 1.05 10.35 -16.56
N LYS A 100 2.27 10.58 -17.03
CA LYS A 100 2.64 10.31 -18.42
C LYS A 100 2.55 8.82 -18.72
N GLU A 101 3.10 7.98 -17.85
CA GLU A 101 3.07 6.53 -17.98
C GLU A 101 1.64 5.97 -17.97
N LEU A 102 0.78 6.44 -17.09
CA LEU A 102 -0.60 5.99 -16.97
C LEU A 102 -1.59 6.73 -17.89
N GLY A 103 -1.11 7.73 -18.66
CA GLY A 103 -1.93 8.45 -19.65
C GLY A 103 -2.95 9.42 -19.04
N GLY A 104 -2.71 9.97 -17.84
CA GLY A 104 -3.59 10.96 -17.23
C GLY A 104 -3.45 11.10 -15.71
N GLN A 105 -4.43 11.75 -15.10
CA GLN A 105 -4.48 11.93 -13.65
C GLN A 105 -4.61 10.58 -12.93
N ILE A 106 -4.02 10.50 -11.75
CA ILE A 106 -4.04 9.29 -10.92
C ILE A 106 -5.32 9.29 -10.09
N ASP A 107 -6.14 8.27 -10.22
CA ASP A 107 -7.41 8.17 -9.48
C ASP A 107 -7.23 7.63 -8.06
N ILE A 108 -6.27 6.72 -7.86
CA ILE A 108 -6.09 6.00 -6.60
C ILE A 108 -4.61 5.94 -6.23
N LEU A 109 -4.29 6.35 -5.01
CA LEU A 109 -2.97 6.16 -4.39
C LEU A 109 -3.11 5.19 -3.21
N VAL A 110 -2.38 4.07 -3.26
CA VAL A 110 -2.27 3.12 -2.16
C VAL A 110 -0.91 3.30 -1.48
N ASN A 111 -0.90 3.97 -0.34
CA ASN A 111 0.26 4.09 0.53
C ASN A 111 0.46 2.79 1.32
N ASN A 112 1.22 1.85 0.75
CA ASN A 112 1.50 0.54 1.34
C ASN A 112 2.98 0.35 1.68
N ALA A 113 3.89 1.12 1.08
CA ALA A 113 5.30 1.04 1.44
C ALA A 113 5.52 1.27 2.93
N GLY A 114 6.28 0.40 3.56
CA GLY A 114 6.56 0.49 4.98
C GLY A 114 7.68 -0.45 5.41
N ILE A 115 8.25 -0.17 6.58
CA ILE A 115 9.26 -1.00 7.23
C ILE A 115 8.88 -1.28 8.68
N SER A 116 9.33 -2.41 9.19
CA SER A 116 9.38 -2.71 10.61
C SER A 116 10.76 -3.29 10.91
N LEU A 117 11.46 -2.73 11.87
CA LEU A 117 12.81 -3.16 12.22
C LEU A 117 12.81 -4.33 13.20
N HIS A 118 11.65 -4.71 13.74
CA HIS A 118 11.47 -5.86 14.65
C HIS A 118 12.47 -5.89 15.82
N GLU A 119 12.68 -4.76 16.49
CA GLU A 119 13.67 -4.60 17.56
C GLU A 119 13.39 -5.49 18.79
N GLY A 120 12.27 -6.19 18.81
CA GLY A 120 11.90 -7.21 19.81
C GLY A 120 11.58 -6.68 21.20
N ASN A 121 12.25 -5.60 21.62
CA ASN A 121 12.08 -4.98 22.94
C ASN A 121 12.24 -3.46 22.78
N MET A 122 11.37 -2.71 23.44
CA MET A 122 11.43 -1.23 23.45
C MET A 122 12.80 -0.68 23.89
N MET A 123 13.51 -1.39 24.77
CA MET A 123 14.85 -0.98 25.23
C MET A 123 15.94 -1.09 24.15
N ASN A 124 15.66 -1.81 23.06
CA ASN A 124 16.59 -1.97 21.93
C ASN A 124 16.33 -0.95 20.81
N VAL A 125 15.26 -0.15 20.93
CA VAL A 125 14.91 0.84 19.91
C VAL A 125 15.92 1.97 19.92
N THR A 126 16.56 2.23 18.78
CA THR A 126 17.45 3.38 18.62
C THR A 126 16.71 4.58 18.05
N VAL A 127 17.24 5.78 18.28
CA VAL A 127 16.67 7.01 17.72
C VAL A 127 16.66 6.96 16.19
N GLU A 128 17.73 6.44 15.59
CA GLU A 128 17.87 6.29 14.14
C GLU A 128 16.86 5.29 13.59
N GLY A 129 16.69 4.13 14.24
CA GLY A 129 15.72 3.12 13.86
C GLY A 129 14.30 3.64 13.95
N PHE A 130 13.94 4.29 15.06
CA PHE A 130 12.65 4.92 15.24
C PHE A 130 12.38 5.99 14.17
N SER A 131 13.35 6.91 13.97
CA SER A 131 13.24 7.99 12.98
C SER A 131 13.07 7.44 11.56
N SER A 132 13.78 6.38 11.20
CA SER A 132 13.65 5.69 9.92
C SER A 132 12.26 5.09 9.72
N GLN A 133 11.68 4.49 10.76
CA GLN A 133 10.32 3.95 10.70
C GLN A 133 9.29 5.07 10.55
N ILE A 134 9.42 6.16 11.31
CA ILE A 134 8.52 7.33 11.19
C ILE A 134 8.65 7.95 9.79
N MET A 135 9.87 8.13 9.27
CA MET A 135 10.08 8.67 7.94
C MET A 135 9.40 7.82 6.87
N THR A 136 9.60 6.50 6.92
CA THR A 136 9.06 5.59 5.89
C THR A 136 7.56 5.36 6.03
N ASN A 137 7.06 5.19 7.28
CA ASN A 137 5.69 4.72 7.50
C ASN A 137 4.67 5.86 7.69
N LEU A 138 5.13 7.08 8.01
CA LEU A 138 4.28 8.21 8.30
C LEU A 138 4.62 9.43 7.45
N THR A 139 5.85 9.96 7.57
CA THR A 139 6.23 11.22 6.91
C THR A 139 6.16 11.10 5.39
N GLY A 140 6.79 10.09 4.82
CA GLY A 140 6.78 9.84 3.38
C GLY A 140 5.36 9.68 2.81
N PRO A 141 4.55 8.75 3.31
CA PRO A 141 3.16 8.58 2.88
C PRO A 141 2.29 9.84 3.01
N TYR A 142 2.50 10.64 4.06
CA TYR A 142 1.78 11.89 4.26
C TYR A 142 2.07 12.88 3.12
N PHE A 143 3.35 13.17 2.86
CA PHE A 143 3.73 14.11 1.80
C PHE A 143 3.51 13.56 0.39
N LEU A 144 3.59 12.25 0.21
CA LEU A 144 3.21 11.62 -1.06
C LEU A 144 1.71 11.81 -1.34
N ALA A 145 0.85 11.64 -0.32
CA ALA A 145 -0.58 11.92 -0.44
C ALA A 145 -0.86 13.41 -0.69
N GLN A 146 -0.12 14.32 -0.06
CA GLN A 146 -0.22 15.76 -0.33
C GLN A 146 0.10 16.08 -1.80
N GLU A 147 1.21 15.54 -2.33
CA GLU A 147 1.58 15.76 -3.73
C GLU A 147 0.59 15.10 -4.71
N PHE A 148 0.03 13.94 -4.34
CA PHE A 148 -1.06 13.32 -5.09
C PHE A 148 -2.28 14.24 -5.19
N LEU A 149 -2.68 14.90 -4.12
CA LEU A 149 -3.84 15.80 -4.09
C LEU A 149 -3.61 17.07 -4.89
N ARG A 150 -2.37 17.56 -5.02
CA ARG A 150 -2.05 18.78 -5.80
C ARG A 150 -2.49 18.70 -7.27
N GLN A 151 -2.59 17.50 -7.84
CA GLN A 151 -3.12 17.35 -9.20
C GLN A 151 -4.59 17.78 -9.34
N TYR A 152 -5.31 17.92 -8.21
CA TYR A 152 -6.73 18.27 -8.16
C TYR A 152 -6.98 19.70 -7.62
N GLU A 153 -5.94 20.48 -7.27
CA GLU A 153 -6.10 21.82 -6.68
C GLU A 153 -7.03 22.72 -7.49
N ASN A 154 -6.90 22.74 -8.82
CA ASN A 154 -7.77 23.53 -9.71
C ASN A 154 -9.22 23.01 -9.83
N GLN A 155 -9.54 21.87 -9.22
CA GLN A 155 -10.89 21.28 -9.26
C GLN A 155 -11.62 21.42 -7.92
N ILE A 156 -10.92 21.71 -6.84
CA ILE A 156 -11.45 21.85 -5.48
C ILE A 156 -12.01 23.27 -5.25
N GLU A 157 -11.53 24.27 -5.99
CA GLU A 157 -11.96 25.67 -5.89
C GLU A 157 -13.25 26.00 -6.70
N LYS A 158 -13.93 24.99 -7.21
CA LYS A 158 -15.25 25.11 -7.87
C LYS A 158 -16.34 24.44 -7.07
#